data_72432aeebb5c3633cdcd19976013cc7a
#
_entry.id   72432aeebb5c3633cdcd19976013cc7a
#
_cell.length_a   1.000
_cell.length_b   1.000
_cell.length_c   1.000
_cell.angle_alpha   90.00
_cell.angle_beta   90.00
_cell.angle_gamma   90.00
#
_symmetry.space_group_name_H-M   'P 1'
#
loop_
_entity.id
_entity.type
_entity.pdbx_description
1 polymer ?
#
loop_
_entity_poly.entity_id
_entity_poly.type
_entity_poly.pdbx_seq_one_letter_code
_entity_poly.pdbx_strand_id
1 'polypeptide(L)'
;MKFQRGSIFRPEKEYYKIAGIILIIGCLQFLLAVNLAETQFPGYNISKNVLSDLSGSLPPVEPSAIIFNVSVILFGILGLITVYLILKSGGCRLFSSCLAISSVGAVGVGLFPEYTGSNHVLFAFLTFLFGSLAAIFSYRLGLNIPMVVISMVTGLMSLIILLILILSSGTNPIITYLGVGGAERFIAYPVLLYLTALGGYLTSRGKDWVRIRFTKGYW
;
A
#
# COMPACT_ATOMS: atom_id res chain seq x y z
N MET A 1 -43.51 16.01 -22.72
CA MET A 1 -42.74 16.75 -21.72
C MET A 1 -41.67 15.79 -21.15
N LYS A 2 -40.42 15.85 -21.66
CA LYS A 2 -39.33 14.96 -21.21
C LYS A 2 -38.70 15.60 -19.97
N PHE A 3 -38.93 15.02 -18.79
CA PHE A 3 -38.15 15.39 -17.59
C PHE A 3 -36.70 14.96 -17.81
N GLN A 4 -35.80 15.92 -18.05
CA GLN A 4 -34.38 15.74 -17.85
C GLN A 4 -34.14 15.46 -16.35
N ARG A 5 -33.88 14.19 -15.99
CA ARG A 5 -33.33 13.87 -14.67
C ARG A 5 -31.90 14.39 -14.65
N GLY A 6 -31.73 15.55 -14.03
CA GLY A 6 -30.42 16.06 -13.69
C GLY A 6 -29.64 14.97 -12.95
N SER A 7 -28.40 14.74 -13.34
CA SER A 7 -27.48 13.86 -12.63
C SER A 7 -27.33 14.39 -11.20
N ILE A 8 -27.95 13.70 -10.22
CA ILE A 8 -27.78 14.04 -8.82
C ILE A 8 -26.30 13.85 -8.53
N PHE A 9 -25.58 14.94 -8.40
CA PHE A 9 -24.19 14.99 -7.98
C PHE A 9 -24.10 14.34 -6.60
N ARG A 10 -23.47 13.16 -6.49
CA ARG A 10 -23.22 12.46 -5.22
C ARG A 10 -21.75 12.63 -4.86
N PRO A 11 -21.38 13.55 -3.98
CA PRO A 11 -20.01 13.84 -3.64
C PRO A 11 -19.26 12.59 -3.10
N GLU A 12 -19.95 11.69 -2.43
CA GLU A 12 -19.40 10.46 -1.90
C GLU A 12 -18.73 9.57 -2.97
N LYS A 13 -19.28 9.53 -4.19
CA LYS A 13 -18.74 8.73 -5.30
C LYS A 13 -17.47 9.35 -5.88
N GLU A 14 -17.41 10.67 -5.95
CA GLU A 14 -16.22 11.39 -6.42
C GLU A 14 -15.05 11.18 -5.45
N TYR A 15 -15.31 11.18 -4.13
CA TYR A 15 -14.25 10.92 -3.15
C TYR A 15 -13.65 9.51 -3.30
N TYR A 16 -14.45 8.46 -3.53
CA TYR A 16 -13.92 7.12 -3.80
C TYR A 16 -13.08 7.08 -5.08
N LYS A 17 -13.52 7.74 -6.13
CA LYS A 17 -12.79 7.80 -7.40
C LYS A 17 -11.44 8.49 -7.22
N ILE A 18 -11.43 9.66 -6.57
CA ILE A 18 -10.20 10.42 -6.31
C ILE A 18 -9.29 9.62 -5.38
N ALA A 19 -9.82 9.00 -4.32
CA ALA A 19 -9.07 8.12 -3.43
C ALA A 19 -8.39 6.99 -4.21
N GLY A 20 -9.12 6.36 -5.14
CA GLY A 20 -8.56 5.30 -5.98
C GLY A 20 -7.42 5.79 -6.87
N ILE A 21 -7.56 6.95 -7.51
CA ILE A 21 -6.51 7.54 -8.36
C ILE A 21 -5.25 7.84 -7.52
N ILE A 22 -5.42 8.48 -6.36
CA ILE A 22 -4.31 8.84 -5.47
C ILE A 22 -3.59 7.59 -4.97
N LEU A 23 -4.35 6.53 -4.62
CA LEU A 23 -3.79 5.26 -4.18
C LEU A 23 -2.94 4.59 -5.27
N ILE A 24 -3.42 4.58 -6.53
CA ILE A 24 -2.66 4.08 -7.68
C ILE A 24 -1.36 4.87 -7.84
N ILE A 25 -1.45 6.21 -7.86
CA ILE A 25 -0.28 7.09 -8.04
C ILE A 25 0.72 6.83 -6.91
N GLY A 26 0.26 6.77 -5.65
CA GLY A 26 1.11 6.51 -4.50
C GLY A 26 1.88 5.20 -4.59
N CYS A 27 1.18 4.10 -4.92
CA CYS A 27 1.81 2.79 -5.06
C CYS A 27 2.77 2.72 -6.25
N LEU A 28 2.35 3.18 -7.43
CA LEU A 28 3.16 3.09 -8.64
C LEU A 28 4.41 3.96 -8.56
N GLN A 29 4.31 5.21 -8.06
CA GLN A 29 5.48 6.07 -7.92
C GLN A 29 6.50 5.45 -6.97
N PHE A 30 6.06 4.86 -5.84
CA PHE A 30 6.97 4.21 -4.91
C PHE A 30 7.66 2.98 -5.52
N LEU A 31 6.91 2.09 -6.20
CA LEU A 31 7.47 0.93 -6.89
C LEU A 31 8.50 1.33 -7.95
N LEU A 32 8.21 2.35 -8.76
CA LEU A 32 9.12 2.84 -9.79
C LEU A 32 10.34 3.52 -9.18
N ALA A 33 10.16 4.29 -8.11
CA ALA A 33 11.25 4.96 -7.42
C ALA A 33 12.20 3.96 -6.75
N VAL A 34 11.68 2.89 -6.13
CA VAL A 34 12.51 1.79 -5.60
C VAL A 34 13.37 1.18 -6.70
N ASN A 35 12.77 0.80 -7.82
CA ASN A 35 13.53 0.26 -8.95
C ASN A 35 14.60 1.23 -9.45
N LEU A 36 14.32 2.52 -9.51
CA LEU A 36 15.30 3.53 -9.88
C LEU A 36 16.42 3.63 -8.83
N ALA A 37 16.09 3.68 -7.54
CA ALA A 37 17.07 3.75 -6.47
C ALA A 37 18.01 2.54 -6.46
N GLU A 38 17.49 1.33 -6.70
CA GLU A 38 18.28 0.09 -6.83
C GLU A 38 19.34 0.21 -7.94
N THR A 39 19.02 0.85 -9.07
CA THR A 39 20.00 1.06 -10.17
C THR A 39 21.09 2.07 -9.83
N GLN A 40 20.85 2.92 -8.84
CA GLN A 40 21.78 3.95 -8.40
C GLN A 40 22.64 3.53 -7.20
N PHE A 41 22.40 2.35 -6.63
CA PHE A 41 23.15 1.84 -5.49
C PHE A 41 24.20 0.80 -5.94
N PRO A 42 25.49 1.12 -5.91
CA PRO A 42 26.55 0.20 -6.36
C PRO A 42 26.55 -1.12 -5.59
N GLY A 43 26.51 -2.23 -6.31
CA GLY A 43 26.56 -3.57 -5.71
C GLY A 43 25.28 -4.03 -5.02
N TYR A 44 24.17 -3.32 -5.22
CA TYR A 44 22.88 -3.72 -4.66
C TYR A 44 22.46 -5.11 -5.13
N ASN A 45 22.05 -5.95 -4.19
CA ASN A 45 21.62 -7.31 -4.44
C ASN A 45 20.24 -7.55 -3.82
N ILE A 46 19.22 -7.75 -4.66
CA ILE A 46 17.81 -7.88 -4.27
C ILE A 46 17.56 -8.95 -3.19
N SER A 47 18.33 -10.04 -3.19
CA SER A 47 18.18 -11.10 -2.19
C SER A 47 18.85 -10.74 -0.85
N LYS A 48 19.97 -10.02 -0.89
CA LYS A 48 20.77 -9.71 0.31
C LYS A 48 20.38 -8.38 0.94
N ASN A 49 20.09 -7.37 0.12
CA ASN A 49 19.80 -6.02 0.57
C ASN A 49 18.29 -5.82 0.75
N VAL A 50 17.91 -5.32 1.92
CA VAL A 50 16.53 -4.87 2.19
C VAL A 50 16.23 -3.57 1.45
N LEU A 51 14.96 -3.21 1.35
CA LEU A 51 14.56 -1.95 0.67
C LEU A 51 15.12 -0.72 1.38
N SER A 52 15.19 -0.76 2.69
CA SER A 52 15.70 0.34 3.51
C SER A 52 17.21 0.56 3.37
N ASP A 53 18.00 -0.45 2.94
CA ASP A 53 19.43 -0.29 2.64
C ASP A 53 19.66 0.81 1.58
N LEU A 54 18.67 1.06 0.71
CA LEU A 54 18.75 2.12 -0.30
C LEU A 54 19.01 3.51 0.29
N SER A 55 18.68 3.70 1.58
CA SER A 55 18.97 4.92 2.34
C SER A 55 19.73 4.66 3.63
N GLY A 56 20.16 3.42 3.88
CA GLY A 56 20.67 2.96 5.17
C GLY A 56 22.14 3.23 5.43
N SER A 57 22.94 3.53 4.42
CA SER A 57 24.39 3.72 4.54
C SER A 57 24.79 5.08 5.13
N LEU A 58 25.95 5.12 5.78
CA LEU A 58 26.63 6.34 6.23
C LEU A 58 28.07 6.36 5.69
N PRO A 59 28.45 7.35 4.85
CA PRO A 59 27.57 8.39 4.26
C PRO A 59 26.51 7.81 3.32
N PRO A 60 25.38 8.53 3.09
CA PRO A 60 24.33 8.07 2.19
C PRO A 60 24.86 7.86 0.77
N VAL A 61 24.41 6.81 0.10
CA VAL A 61 24.69 6.58 -1.33
C VAL A 61 23.69 7.39 -2.15
N GLU A 62 24.16 8.53 -2.66
CA GLU A 62 23.33 9.39 -3.51
C GLU A 62 23.50 9.03 -5.01
N PRO A 63 22.43 9.11 -5.81
CA PRO A 63 21.08 9.63 -5.48
C PRO A 63 20.10 8.57 -4.92
N SER A 64 20.51 7.32 -4.67
CA SER A 64 19.65 6.24 -4.19
C SER A 64 18.88 6.65 -2.92
N ALA A 65 19.58 7.18 -1.91
CA ALA A 65 19.01 7.54 -0.63
C ALA A 65 17.90 8.60 -0.74
N ILE A 66 18.14 9.66 -1.50
CA ILE A 66 17.13 10.72 -1.68
C ILE A 66 15.91 10.20 -2.47
N ILE A 67 16.12 9.39 -3.50
CA ILE A 67 15.03 8.80 -4.30
C ILE A 67 14.15 7.93 -3.40
N PHE A 68 14.74 7.04 -2.60
CA PHE A 68 13.99 6.16 -1.71
C PHE A 68 13.24 6.97 -0.65
N ASN A 69 13.93 7.83 0.11
CA ASN A 69 13.33 8.57 1.21
C ASN A 69 12.18 9.48 0.75
N VAL A 70 12.38 10.26 -0.32
CA VAL A 70 11.33 11.14 -0.85
C VAL A 70 10.14 10.34 -1.34
N SER A 71 10.37 9.22 -2.02
CA SER A 71 9.29 8.40 -2.57
C SER A 71 8.45 7.70 -1.49
N VAL A 72 9.08 7.19 -0.42
CA VAL A 72 8.35 6.55 0.67
C VAL A 72 7.57 7.56 1.52
N ILE A 73 8.10 8.76 1.74
CA ILE A 73 7.38 9.87 2.38
C ILE A 73 6.16 10.24 1.53
N LEU A 74 6.34 10.44 0.23
CA LEU A 74 5.24 10.75 -0.68
C LEU A 74 4.18 9.66 -0.70
N PHE A 75 4.58 8.38 -0.71
CA PHE A 75 3.67 7.24 -0.60
C PHE A 75 2.83 7.33 0.69
N GLY A 76 3.44 7.60 1.82
CA GLY A 76 2.74 7.75 3.10
C GLY A 76 1.77 8.93 3.10
N ILE A 77 2.17 10.10 2.58
CA ILE A 77 1.30 11.29 2.47
C ILE A 77 0.08 10.98 1.58
N LEU A 78 0.29 10.39 0.41
CA LEU A 78 -0.80 10.02 -0.52
C LEU A 78 -1.72 8.97 0.11
N GLY A 79 -1.18 8.05 0.91
CA GLY A 79 -1.95 7.11 1.72
C GLY A 79 -2.87 7.81 2.74
N LEU A 80 -2.38 8.80 3.47
CA LEU A 80 -3.19 9.60 4.41
C LEU A 80 -4.30 10.38 3.70
N ILE A 81 -4.01 10.97 2.53
CA ILE A 81 -5.03 11.65 1.71
C ILE A 81 -6.09 10.64 1.26
N THR A 82 -5.68 9.44 0.84
CA THR A 82 -6.59 8.33 0.48
C THR A 82 -7.51 7.98 1.64
N VAL A 83 -6.96 7.82 2.84
CA VAL A 83 -7.74 7.54 4.08
C VAL A 83 -8.79 8.61 4.32
N TYR A 84 -8.40 9.88 4.27
CA TYR A 84 -9.32 11.01 4.44
C TYR A 84 -10.50 10.94 3.46
N LEU A 85 -10.23 10.71 2.18
CA LEU A 85 -11.25 10.63 1.14
C LEU A 85 -12.18 9.41 1.31
N ILE A 86 -11.63 8.26 1.71
CA ILE A 86 -12.42 7.06 1.99
C ILE A 86 -13.36 7.29 3.18
N LEU A 87 -12.89 7.92 4.24
CA LEU A 87 -13.73 8.26 5.40
C LEU A 87 -14.82 9.26 5.02
N LYS A 88 -14.52 10.26 4.20
CA LYS A 88 -15.51 11.21 3.65
C LYS A 88 -16.57 10.54 2.78
N SER A 89 -16.23 9.40 2.16
CA SER A 89 -17.15 8.59 1.37
C SER A 89 -18.02 7.65 2.22
N GLY A 90 -17.91 7.69 3.56
CA GLY A 90 -18.56 6.72 4.44
C GLY A 90 -17.91 5.34 4.46
N GLY A 91 -16.63 5.24 4.07
CA GLY A 91 -15.88 3.98 4.03
C GLY A 91 -15.58 3.39 5.40
N CYS A 92 -15.08 2.15 5.40
CA CYS A 92 -14.84 1.36 6.59
C CYS A 92 -13.74 1.98 7.49
N ARG A 93 -14.09 2.32 8.73
CA ARG A 93 -13.16 2.89 9.70
C ARG A 93 -11.99 1.96 10.01
N LEU A 94 -12.22 0.64 10.13
CA LEU A 94 -11.17 -0.32 10.47
C LEU A 94 -10.08 -0.38 9.37
N PHE A 95 -10.48 -0.51 8.10
CA PHE A 95 -9.56 -0.41 6.97
C PHE A 95 -8.80 0.92 7.00
N SER A 96 -9.54 2.02 7.16
CA SER A 96 -8.97 3.37 7.15
C SER A 96 -7.97 3.59 8.29
N SER A 97 -8.25 3.08 9.50
CA SER A 97 -7.32 3.19 10.63
C SER A 97 -6.03 2.39 10.38
N CYS A 98 -6.15 1.16 9.87
CA CYS A 98 -4.96 0.37 9.52
C CYS A 98 -4.14 1.06 8.44
N LEU A 99 -4.78 1.54 7.36
CA LEU A 99 -4.08 2.25 6.30
C LEU A 99 -3.45 3.56 6.78
N ALA A 100 -4.10 4.28 7.71
CA ALA A 100 -3.55 5.50 8.29
C ALA A 100 -2.27 5.23 9.09
N ILE A 101 -2.29 4.20 9.97
CA ILE A 101 -1.11 3.85 10.77
C ILE A 101 0.03 3.38 9.87
N SER A 102 -0.25 2.54 8.86
CA SER A 102 0.74 2.14 7.85
C SER A 102 1.32 3.35 7.11
N SER A 103 0.48 4.31 6.73
CA SER A 103 0.91 5.51 6.01
C SER A 103 1.79 6.43 6.87
N VAL A 104 1.46 6.59 8.17
CA VAL A 104 2.32 7.30 9.13
C VAL A 104 3.66 6.57 9.29
N GLY A 105 3.61 5.24 9.37
CA GLY A 105 4.81 4.41 9.35
C GLY A 105 5.69 4.69 8.13
N ALA A 106 5.12 4.71 6.93
CA ALA A 106 5.85 4.98 5.69
C ALA A 106 6.51 6.38 5.67
N VAL A 107 5.81 7.41 6.16
CA VAL A 107 6.42 8.74 6.36
C VAL A 107 7.60 8.63 7.34
N GLY A 108 7.43 7.90 8.45
CA GLY A 108 8.48 7.69 9.44
C GLY A 108 9.70 6.96 8.88
N VAL A 109 9.51 5.94 8.05
CA VAL A 109 10.60 5.22 7.36
C VAL A 109 11.48 6.18 6.57
N GLY A 110 10.90 7.10 5.81
CA GLY A 110 11.66 8.07 5.03
C GLY A 110 12.29 9.21 5.85
N LEU A 111 11.70 9.56 6.99
CA LEU A 111 12.25 10.59 7.89
C LEU A 111 13.35 10.04 8.82
N PHE A 112 13.30 8.74 9.12
CA PHE A 112 14.26 8.01 9.94
C PHE A 112 14.90 6.89 9.12
N PRO A 113 15.93 7.18 8.30
CA PRO A 113 16.63 6.17 7.52
C PRO A 113 17.20 5.05 8.39
N GLU A 114 17.54 3.90 7.79
CA GLU A 114 17.91 2.69 8.52
C GLU A 114 19.03 2.87 9.54
N TYR A 115 20.01 3.73 9.26
CA TYR A 115 21.08 4.04 10.20
C TYR A 115 20.59 4.67 11.52
N THR A 116 19.35 5.11 11.62
CA THR A 116 18.74 5.62 12.87
C THR A 116 18.33 4.49 13.82
N GLY A 117 18.47 3.23 13.41
CA GLY A 117 18.30 2.04 14.26
C GLY A 117 16.84 1.85 14.70
N SER A 118 16.59 1.87 16.02
CA SER A 118 15.29 1.52 16.61
C SER A 118 14.12 2.37 16.09
N ASN A 119 14.36 3.63 15.76
CA ASN A 119 13.32 4.50 15.19
C ASN A 119 12.86 3.98 13.82
N HIS A 120 13.82 3.65 12.95
CA HIS A 120 13.51 3.06 11.64
C HIS A 120 12.73 1.76 11.79
N VAL A 121 13.22 0.84 12.63
CA VAL A 121 12.58 -0.47 12.86
C VAL A 121 11.13 -0.31 13.33
N LEU A 122 10.86 0.64 14.23
CA LEU A 122 9.50 0.94 14.69
C LEU A 122 8.59 1.35 13.52
N PHE A 123 9.03 2.32 12.71
CA PHE A 123 8.22 2.82 11.60
C PHE A 123 8.06 1.79 10.47
N ALA A 124 9.09 1.00 10.17
CA ALA A 124 9.00 -0.12 9.22
C ALA A 124 8.01 -1.18 9.72
N PHE A 125 8.05 -1.55 11.00
CA PHE A 125 7.10 -2.47 11.61
C PHE A 125 5.65 -1.96 11.51
N LEU A 126 5.40 -0.68 11.83
CA LEU A 126 4.08 -0.07 11.68
C LEU A 126 3.62 -0.11 10.22
N THR A 127 4.51 0.20 9.27
CA THR A 127 4.19 0.18 7.83
C THR A 127 3.74 -1.21 7.39
N PHE A 128 4.55 -2.22 7.67
CA PHE A 128 4.31 -3.58 7.19
C PHE A 128 3.15 -4.26 7.89
N LEU A 129 3.09 -4.20 9.22
CA LEU A 129 2.01 -4.82 9.99
C LEU A 129 0.65 -4.22 9.60
N PHE A 130 0.53 -2.91 9.68
CA PHE A 130 -0.75 -2.26 9.42
C PHE A 130 -1.10 -2.18 7.94
N GLY A 131 -0.13 -2.22 7.04
CA GLY A 131 -0.35 -2.40 5.61
C GLY A 131 -0.96 -3.76 5.29
N SER A 132 -0.43 -4.83 5.88
CA SER A 132 -0.97 -6.19 5.75
C SER A 132 -2.38 -6.29 6.32
N LEU A 133 -2.63 -5.71 7.50
CA LEU A 133 -3.94 -5.66 8.12
C LEU A 133 -4.93 -4.81 7.31
N ALA A 134 -4.49 -3.70 6.71
CA ALA A 134 -5.33 -2.92 5.81
C ALA A 134 -5.75 -3.74 4.59
N ALA A 135 -4.82 -4.48 3.96
CA ALA A 135 -5.18 -5.40 2.88
C ALA A 135 -6.24 -6.39 3.33
N ILE A 136 -6.04 -7.09 4.45
CA ILE A 136 -6.98 -8.07 5.01
C ILE A 136 -8.34 -7.42 5.26
N PHE A 137 -8.42 -6.31 6.00
CA PHE A 137 -9.69 -5.69 6.39
C PHE A 137 -10.39 -4.92 5.28
N SER A 138 -9.78 -4.79 4.10
CA SER A 138 -10.39 -4.11 2.95
C SER A 138 -11.67 -4.78 2.44
N TYR A 139 -11.91 -6.08 2.75
CA TYR A 139 -13.16 -6.74 2.42
C TYR A 139 -14.39 -5.99 2.95
N ARG A 140 -14.23 -5.27 4.06
CA ARG A 140 -15.30 -4.43 4.64
C ARG A 140 -15.66 -3.19 3.81
N LEU A 141 -14.91 -2.89 2.76
CA LEU A 141 -15.27 -1.87 1.78
C LEU A 141 -16.37 -2.35 0.81
N GLY A 142 -16.88 -3.57 0.94
CA GLY A 142 -17.87 -4.15 0.06
C GLY A 142 -17.30 -4.47 -1.32
N LEU A 143 -16.16 -5.13 -1.35
CA LEU A 143 -15.49 -5.58 -2.58
C LEU A 143 -16.20 -6.79 -3.19
N ASN A 144 -15.98 -7.02 -4.48
CA ASN A 144 -16.38 -8.27 -5.13
C ASN A 144 -15.51 -9.45 -4.68
N ILE A 145 -15.97 -10.67 -4.90
CA ILE A 145 -15.30 -11.90 -4.45
C ILE A 145 -13.85 -11.98 -4.93
N PRO A 146 -13.49 -11.74 -6.21
CA PRO A 146 -12.10 -11.76 -6.66
C PRO A 146 -11.21 -10.79 -5.88
N MET A 147 -11.67 -9.57 -5.64
CA MET A 147 -10.91 -8.58 -4.87
C MET A 147 -10.75 -8.99 -3.40
N VAL A 148 -11.76 -9.61 -2.79
CA VAL A 148 -11.65 -10.16 -1.43
C VAL A 148 -10.62 -11.28 -1.38
N VAL A 149 -10.64 -12.22 -2.33
CA VAL A 149 -9.66 -13.31 -2.40
C VAL A 149 -8.24 -12.76 -2.51
N ILE A 150 -8.00 -11.84 -3.45
CA ILE A 150 -6.67 -11.23 -3.63
C ILE A 150 -6.24 -10.50 -2.36
N SER A 151 -7.14 -9.74 -1.69
CA SER A 151 -6.83 -9.03 -0.46
C SER A 151 -6.40 -9.96 0.67
N MET A 152 -7.11 -11.08 0.84
CA MET A 152 -6.76 -12.08 1.85
C MET A 152 -5.43 -12.75 1.55
N VAL A 153 -5.23 -13.20 0.30
CA VAL A 153 -3.98 -13.87 -0.10
C VAL A 153 -2.78 -12.94 0.11
N THR A 154 -2.84 -11.71 -0.41
CA THR A 154 -1.72 -10.77 -0.33
C THR A 154 -1.46 -10.29 1.09
N GLY A 155 -2.52 -9.97 1.85
CA GLY A 155 -2.40 -9.52 3.23
C GLY A 155 -1.90 -10.61 4.18
N LEU A 156 -2.41 -11.84 4.05
CA LEU A 156 -1.96 -12.97 4.87
C LEU A 156 -0.53 -13.38 4.51
N MET A 157 -0.17 -13.43 3.23
CA MET A 157 1.19 -13.74 2.80
C MET A 157 2.19 -12.72 3.39
N SER A 158 1.90 -11.44 3.26
CA SER A 158 2.73 -10.37 3.83
C SER A 158 2.86 -10.52 5.35
N LEU A 159 1.76 -10.73 6.07
CA LEU A 159 1.74 -10.89 7.52
C LEU A 159 2.53 -12.14 7.97
N ILE A 160 2.37 -13.27 7.29
CA ILE A 160 3.07 -14.51 7.62
C ILE A 160 4.58 -14.33 7.44
N ILE A 161 5.04 -13.77 6.33
CA ILE A 161 6.47 -13.53 6.09
C ILE A 161 7.03 -12.55 7.11
N LEU A 162 6.29 -11.48 7.45
CA LEU A 162 6.68 -10.53 8.50
C LEU A 162 6.88 -11.24 9.85
N LEU A 163 5.95 -12.10 10.25
CA LEU A 163 6.04 -12.85 11.51
C LEU A 163 7.22 -13.84 11.48
N ILE A 164 7.43 -14.52 10.36
CA ILE A 164 8.59 -15.41 10.21
C ILE A 164 9.89 -14.60 10.35
N LEU A 165 10.00 -13.45 9.68
CA LEU A 165 11.20 -12.61 9.74
C LEU A 165 11.50 -12.14 11.17
N ILE A 166 10.47 -11.76 11.94
CA ILE A 166 10.63 -11.30 13.32
C ILE A 166 10.97 -12.45 14.30
N LEU A 167 10.30 -13.60 14.14
CA LEU A 167 10.36 -14.68 15.13
C LEU A 167 11.51 -15.67 14.88
N SER A 168 12.06 -15.75 13.67
CA SER A 168 12.95 -16.86 13.29
C SER A 168 14.44 -16.60 13.41
N SER A 169 14.88 -15.55 14.02
CA SER A 169 16.34 -15.27 14.25
C SER A 169 17.24 -15.56 13.03
N GLY A 170 16.72 -15.44 11.79
CA GLY A 170 17.48 -15.65 10.55
C GLY A 170 17.75 -17.09 10.12
N THR A 171 17.33 -18.10 10.90
CA THR A 171 17.60 -19.52 10.60
C THR A 171 16.45 -20.24 9.87
N ASN A 172 15.36 -19.54 9.57
CA ASN A 172 14.20 -20.15 8.90
C ASN A 172 14.52 -20.47 7.42
N PRO A 173 14.19 -21.69 6.94
CA PRO A 173 14.46 -22.10 5.56
C PRO A 173 13.87 -21.15 4.50
N ILE A 174 12.70 -20.54 4.75
CA ILE A 174 12.08 -19.57 3.84
C ILE A 174 12.95 -18.32 3.72
N ILE A 175 13.42 -17.77 4.85
CA ILE A 175 14.29 -16.59 4.86
C ILE A 175 15.65 -16.92 4.23
N THR A 176 16.19 -18.09 4.51
CA THR A 176 17.45 -18.56 3.89
C THR A 176 17.31 -18.66 2.37
N TYR A 177 16.20 -19.17 1.87
CA TYR A 177 15.94 -19.30 0.43
C TYR A 177 15.71 -17.96 -0.26
N LEU A 178 14.87 -17.09 0.31
CA LEU A 178 14.56 -15.78 -0.26
C LEU A 178 15.69 -14.77 -0.09
N GLY A 179 16.49 -14.91 0.96
CA GLY A 179 17.33 -13.86 1.51
C GLY A 179 16.49 -12.81 2.27
N VAL A 180 17.13 -12.01 3.11
CA VAL A 180 16.44 -10.98 3.89
C VAL A 180 15.79 -9.92 3.00
N GLY A 181 16.48 -9.51 1.93
CA GLY A 181 15.96 -8.55 0.96
C GLY A 181 14.77 -9.09 0.17
N GLY A 182 14.82 -10.38 -0.22
CA GLY A 182 13.68 -11.04 -0.84
C GLY A 182 12.50 -11.16 0.11
N ALA A 183 12.72 -11.53 1.37
CA ALA A 183 11.67 -11.61 2.38
C ALA A 183 10.96 -10.28 2.59
N GLU A 184 11.70 -9.16 2.71
CA GLU A 184 11.09 -7.83 2.84
C GLU A 184 10.23 -7.47 1.63
N ARG A 185 10.67 -7.80 0.40
CA ARG A 185 9.87 -7.60 -0.81
C ARG A 185 8.59 -8.44 -0.82
N PHE A 186 8.64 -9.67 -0.31
CA PHE A 186 7.44 -10.49 -0.14
C PHE A 186 6.51 -9.99 0.97
N ILE A 187 6.97 -9.11 1.86
CA ILE A 187 6.12 -8.36 2.78
C ILE A 187 5.51 -7.14 2.08
N ALA A 188 6.31 -6.34 1.38
CA ALA A 188 5.90 -5.06 0.83
C ALA A 188 5.10 -5.17 -0.49
N TYR A 189 5.64 -5.90 -1.48
CA TYR A 189 5.10 -5.87 -2.86
C TYR A 189 3.71 -6.45 -3.01
N PRO A 190 3.32 -7.57 -2.36
CA PRO A 190 1.97 -8.08 -2.46
C PRO A 190 0.91 -7.05 -2.02
N VAL A 191 1.20 -6.32 -0.93
CA VAL A 191 0.31 -5.28 -0.42
C VAL A 191 0.26 -4.08 -1.38
N LEU A 192 1.40 -3.62 -1.90
CA LEU A 192 1.46 -2.52 -2.86
C LEU A 192 0.71 -2.83 -4.16
N LEU A 193 0.90 -4.04 -4.70
CA LEU A 193 0.19 -4.50 -5.90
C LEU A 193 -1.31 -4.61 -5.63
N TYR A 194 -1.69 -5.15 -4.47
CA TYR A 194 -3.10 -5.19 -4.07
C TYR A 194 -3.70 -3.79 -3.91
N LEU A 195 -3.01 -2.87 -3.24
CA LEU A 195 -3.49 -1.48 -3.07
C LEU A 195 -3.63 -0.77 -4.44
N THR A 196 -2.74 -1.05 -5.39
CA THR A 196 -2.87 -0.57 -6.77
C THR A 196 -4.14 -1.11 -7.43
N ALA A 197 -4.40 -2.41 -7.30
CA ALA A 197 -5.63 -3.04 -7.81
C ALA A 197 -6.88 -2.50 -7.13
N LEU A 198 -6.84 -2.30 -5.79
CA LEU A 198 -7.91 -1.68 -5.03
C LEU A 198 -8.18 -0.26 -5.52
N GLY A 199 -7.14 0.52 -5.80
CA GLY A 199 -7.27 1.85 -6.38
C GLY A 199 -8.05 1.82 -7.71
N GLY A 200 -7.68 0.90 -8.62
CA GLY A 200 -8.41 0.67 -9.88
C GLY A 200 -9.88 0.28 -9.64
N TYR A 201 -10.14 -0.59 -8.67
CA TYR A 201 -11.49 -1.00 -8.30
C TYR A 201 -12.32 0.18 -7.78
N LEU A 202 -11.75 1.02 -6.92
CA LEU A 202 -12.44 2.20 -6.38
C LEU A 202 -12.78 3.23 -7.48
N THR A 203 -11.92 3.40 -8.49
CA THR A 203 -12.20 4.31 -9.61
C THR A 203 -13.36 3.85 -10.47
N SER A 204 -13.58 2.54 -10.61
CA SER A 204 -14.66 1.97 -11.42
C SER A 204 -16.00 1.96 -10.69
N ARG A 205 -16.00 1.95 -9.36
CA ARG A 205 -17.19 1.83 -8.51
C ARG A 205 -18.24 2.94 -8.74
N GLY A 206 -17.82 4.08 -9.27
CA GLY A 206 -18.72 5.18 -9.67
C GLY A 206 -19.64 4.85 -10.85
N LYS A 207 -19.25 3.89 -11.71
CA LYS A 207 -19.96 3.51 -12.93
C LYS A 207 -20.97 2.37 -12.71
N ASP A 208 -20.67 1.41 -11.86
CA ASP A 208 -21.42 0.16 -11.76
C ASP A 208 -22.74 0.26 -10.98
N TRP A 209 -22.88 1.21 -10.07
CA TRP A 209 -24.15 1.45 -9.38
C TRP A 209 -25.27 2.01 -10.29
N VAL A 210 -24.91 2.59 -11.41
CA VAL A 210 -25.90 3.01 -12.42
C VAL A 210 -26.41 1.79 -13.21
N ARG A 211 -25.57 0.80 -13.47
CA ARG A 211 -25.93 -0.39 -14.24
C ARG A 211 -26.85 -1.37 -13.48
N ILE A 212 -26.60 -1.58 -12.18
CA ILE A 212 -27.39 -2.52 -11.36
C ILE A 212 -28.83 -2.02 -11.09
N ARG A 213 -29.08 -0.72 -11.08
CA ARG A 213 -30.43 -0.16 -10.90
C ARG A 213 -31.34 -0.28 -12.12
N PHE A 214 -30.77 -0.47 -13.32
CA PHE A 214 -31.57 -0.65 -14.54
C PHE A 214 -31.98 -2.10 -14.80
N THR A 215 -31.36 -3.08 -14.12
CA THR A 215 -31.66 -4.51 -14.31
C THR A 215 -32.61 -5.08 -13.25
N LYS A 216 -33.05 -4.33 -12.25
CA LYS A 216 -34.01 -4.73 -11.21
C LYS A 216 -35.41 -4.13 -11.40
N GLY A 217 -35.76 -3.79 -12.59
CA GLY A 217 -37.12 -3.33 -12.88
C GLY A 217 -37.61 -3.95 -14.17
N TYR A 218 -38.13 -5.19 -14.07
CA TYR A 218 -39.07 -5.85 -14.97
C TYR A 218 -38.85 -7.35 -14.82
N TRP A 219 -39.57 -7.90 -13.85
CA TRP A 219 -40.38 -9.13 -13.97
C TRP A 219 -41.42 -9.11 -12.82
#